data_ea55dac0bfe63278df3a6b4cea9aefc0
#
_entry.id   ea55dac0bfe63278df3a6b4cea9aefc0
#
_cell.length_a   1.000
_cell.length_b   1.000
_cell.length_c   1.000
_cell.angle_alpha   90.00
_cell.angle_beta   90.00
_cell.angle_gamma   90.00
#
_symmetry.space_group_name_H-M   'P 1'
#
loop_
_entity.id
_entity.type
_entity.pdbx_description
1 polymer ?
#
loop_
_entity_poly.entity_id
_entity_poly.type
_entity_poly.pdbx_seq_one_letter_code
_entity_poly.pdbx_strand_id
1 'polypeptide(L)'
;GDAQSLIAQASPHIGLRSIKDVAERVKALRDDEQTPPIAAVQAQMLDTLLTLQGPAGSMLKRLEGMAKTYGAIADAVTSFGARLAAMKDQGIDADQLTFAVSHGRSSMEYYDGFVFSFNHADPHKPAVASGGRYDALTRVLGQGLSMRAVGGVIRPAEMAELLKEGA
;
A
#
# COMPACT_ATOMS: atom_id res chain seq x y z
N GLY A 1 32.25 17.01 10.12
CA GLY A 1 32.87 15.93 10.87
C GLY A 1 32.25 14.60 10.51
N ASP A 2 32.99 13.49 10.66
CA ASP A 2 32.48 12.15 10.42
C ASP A 2 31.35 11.82 11.40
N ALA A 3 30.24 11.25 10.90
CA ALA A 3 29.05 10.93 11.69
C ALA A 3 29.36 10.00 12.86
N GLN A 4 30.32 9.06 12.71
CA GLN A 4 30.73 8.15 13.78
C GLN A 4 31.43 8.90 14.93
N SER A 5 32.27 9.89 14.62
CA SER A 5 32.94 10.70 15.63
C SER A 5 31.96 11.57 16.41
N LEU A 6 30.92 12.11 15.76
CA LEU A 6 29.88 12.87 16.44
C LEU A 6 29.01 12.00 17.35
N ILE A 7 28.69 10.79 16.93
CA ILE A 7 27.91 9.83 17.73
C ILE A 7 28.73 9.36 18.94
N ALA A 8 30.04 9.13 18.76
CA ALA A 8 30.91 8.72 19.85
C ALA A 8 31.10 9.80 20.92
N GLN A 9 30.94 11.09 20.56
CA GLN A 9 31.02 12.22 21.49
C GLN A 9 29.66 12.55 22.14
N ALA A 10 28.57 12.10 21.55
CA ALA A 10 27.25 12.19 22.16
C ALA A 10 27.13 11.20 23.32
N SER A 11 26.22 11.47 24.26
CA SER A 11 25.93 10.67 25.46
C SER A 11 26.00 9.14 25.26
N PRO A 12 26.17 8.34 26.33
CA PRO A 12 26.26 6.89 26.21
C PRO A 12 25.14 6.32 25.36
N HIS A 13 25.51 5.40 24.48
CA HIS A 13 24.58 4.76 23.55
C HIS A 13 23.48 4.01 24.32
N ILE A 14 22.25 4.50 24.22
CA ILE A 14 21.07 3.89 24.84
C ILE A 14 20.15 3.38 23.72
N GLY A 15 19.90 2.09 23.67
CA GLY A 15 18.96 1.47 22.72
C GLY A 15 19.50 0.22 22.02
N LEU A 16 18.64 -0.38 21.20
CA LEU A 16 18.91 -1.65 20.50
C LEU A 16 19.69 -1.47 19.18
N ARG A 17 19.84 -0.24 18.68
CA ARG A 17 20.53 0.03 17.43
C ARG A 17 22.02 0.17 17.63
N SER A 18 22.82 -0.44 16.74
CA SER A 18 24.27 -0.27 16.78
C SER A 18 24.69 1.16 16.38
N ILE A 19 25.88 1.57 16.81
CA ILE A 19 26.48 2.87 16.37
C ILE A 19 26.56 2.93 14.85
N LYS A 20 26.83 1.81 14.17
CA LYS A 20 26.87 1.71 12.72
C LYS A 20 25.50 2.04 12.11
N ASP A 21 24.41 1.45 12.61
CA ASP A 21 23.05 1.72 12.09
C ASP A 21 22.67 3.20 12.26
N VAL A 22 23.06 3.80 13.40
CA VAL A 22 22.82 5.23 13.65
C VAL A 22 23.62 6.09 12.67
N ALA A 23 24.89 5.75 12.43
CA ALA A 23 25.75 6.46 11.50
C ALA A 23 25.23 6.37 10.05
N GLU A 24 24.78 5.20 9.61
CA GLU A 24 24.17 5.00 8.30
C GLU A 24 22.91 5.86 8.13
N ARG A 25 22.06 5.93 9.17
CA ARG A 25 20.86 6.77 9.16
C ARG A 25 21.20 8.26 9.10
N VAL A 26 22.20 8.72 9.85
CA VAL A 26 22.66 10.12 9.79
C VAL A 26 23.21 10.45 8.41
N LYS A 27 23.96 9.52 7.79
CA LYS A 27 24.42 9.68 6.42
C LYS A 27 23.26 9.79 5.44
N ALA A 28 22.27 8.89 5.52
CA ALA A 28 21.09 8.91 4.67
C ALA A 28 20.32 10.24 4.79
N LEU A 29 20.16 10.78 6.00
CA LEU A 29 19.52 12.10 6.22
C LEU A 29 20.30 13.25 5.60
N ARG A 30 21.64 13.22 5.63
CA ARG A 30 22.47 14.23 4.97
C ARG A 30 22.39 14.15 3.44
N ASP A 31 22.36 12.92 2.91
CA ASP A 31 22.22 12.70 1.47
C ASP A 31 20.83 13.19 1.01
N ASP A 32 19.79 12.97 1.83
CA ASP A 32 18.43 13.46 1.57
C ASP A 32 18.33 14.99 1.61
N GLU A 33 19.03 15.66 2.55
CA GLU A 33 19.11 17.13 2.63
C GLU A 33 19.69 17.76 1.34
N GLN A 34 20.59 17.02 0.67
CA GLN A 34 21.21 17.47 -0.58
C GLN A 34 20.39 17.07 -1.82
N THR A 35 19.36 16.25 -1.64
CA THR A 35 18.49 15.79 -2.74
C THR A 35 17.58 16.94 -3.16
N PRO A 36 17.49 17.28 -4.46
CA PRO A 36 16.58 18.30 -4.94
C PRO A 36 15.13 17.95 -4.58
N PRO A 37 14.28 18.93 -4.28
CA PRO A 37 12.87 18.67 -4.03
C PRO A 37 12.21 18.04 -5.26
N ILE A 38 11.15 17.29 -5.04
CA ILE A 38 10.36 16.65 -6.11
C ILE A 38 9.92 17.74 -7.09
N ALA A 39 10.10 17.51 -8.40
CA ALA A 39 9.64 18.46 -9.40
C ALA A 39 8.12 18.68 -9.31
N ALA A 40 7.66 19.91 -9.53
CA ALA A 40 6.25 20.27 -9.39
C ALA A 40 5.31 19.37 -10.22
N VAL A 41 5.74 18.94 -11.42
CA VAL A 41 4.98 18.02 -12.28
C VAL A 41 4.82 16.63 -11.64
N GLN A 42 5.84 16.16 -10.92
CA GLN A 42 5.77 14.88 -10.21
C GLN A 42 4.87 14.98 -8.97
N ALA A 43 4.96 16.09 -8.23
CA ALA A 43 4.07 16.35 -7.09
C ALA A 43 2.59 16.38 -7.55
N GLN A 44 2.29 17.11 -8.63
CA GLN A 44 0.94 17.16 -9.20
C GLN A 44 0.44 15.78 -9.68
N MET A 45 1.32 14.95 -10.24
CA MET A 45 0.98 13.58 -10.62
C MET A 45 0.64 12.74 -9.40
N LEU A 46 1.41 12.84 -8.32
CA LEU A 46 1.15 12.15 -7.07
C LEU A 46 -0.19 12.56 -6.46
N ASP A 47 -0.49 13.86 -6.42
CA ASP A 47 -1.78 14.38 -5.95
C ASP A 47 -2.94 13.82 -6.78
N THR A 48 -2.78 13.83 -8.12
CA THR A 48 -3.79 13.25 -9.03
C THR A 48 -3.97 11.76 -8.76
N LEU A 49 -2.88 11.00 -8.58
CA LEU A 49 -2.92 9.57 -8.33
C LEU A 49 -3.60 9.26 -7.00
N LEU A 50 -3.24 9.97 -5.93
CA LEU A 50 -3.77 9.74 -4.57
C LEU A 50 -5.27 10.05 -4.45
N THR A 51 -5.80 10.91 -5.32
CA THR A 51 -7.23 11.28 -5.35
C THR A 51 -8.07 10.38 -6.26
N LEU A 52 -7.47 9.41 -6.98
CA LEU A 52 -8.21 8.51 -7.86
C LEU A 52 -9.14 7.60 -7.05
N GLN A 53 -10.43 7.75 -7.30
CA GLN A 53 -11.49 6.91 -6.75
C GLN A 53 -12.65 6.79 -7.73
N GLY A 54 -13.26 5.61 -7.79
CA GLY A 54 -14.45 5.34 -8.62
C GLY A 54 -14.57 3.88 -9.06
N PRO A 55 -15.48 3.57 -10.01
CA PRO A 55 -15.63 2.22 -10.55
C PRO A 55 -14.31 1.66 -11.08
N ALA A 56 -13.97 0.44 -10.69
CA ALA A 56 -12.63 -0.13 -10.91
C ALA A 56 -12.26 -0.18 -12.41
N GLY A 57 -13.19 -0.53 -13.29
CA GLY A 57 -12.95 -0.55 -14.73
C GLY A 57 -12.64 0.84 -15.31
N SER A 58 -13.34 1.89 -14.84
CA SER A 58 -13.09 3.27 -15.25
C SER A 58 -11.74 3.75 -14.72
N MET A 59 -11.38 3.39 -13.49
CA MET A 59 -10.08 3.76 -12.90
C MET A 59 -8.92 3.05 -13.58
N LEU A 60 -9.08 1.80 -14.01
CA LEU A 60 -8.07 1.12 -14.82
C LEU A 60 -7.73 1.92 -16.09
N LYS A 61 -8.75 2.34 -16.86
CA LYS A 61 -8.54 3.15 -18.09
C LYS A 61 -7.79 4.45 -17.80
N ARG A 62 -8.11 5.13 -16.70
CA ARG A 62 -7.40 6.36 -16.29
C ARG A 62 -5.95 6.08 -15.94
N LEU A 63 -5.69 5.01 -15.16
CA LEU A 63 -4.34 4.59 -14.79
C LEU A 63 -3.51 4.15 -16.00
N GLU A 64 -4.09 3.46 -16.97
CA GLU A 64 -3.44 3.12 -18.24
C GLU A 64 -3.02 4.38 -19.03
N GLY A 65 -3.88 5.41 -19.04
CA GLY A 65 -3.54 6.70 -19.59
C GLY A 65 -2.36 7.36 -18.89
N MET A 66 -2.35 7.35 -17.56
CA MET A 66 -1.25 7.88 -16.74
C MET A 66 0.05 7.09 -16.92
N ALA A 67 -0.02 5.77 -17.01
CA ALA A 67 1.15 4.90 -17.17
C ALA A 67 1.93 5.18 -18.47
N LYS A 68 1.27 5.68 -19.52
CA LYS A 68 1.95 6.09 -20.77
C LYS A 68 2.90 7.26 -20.56
N THR A 69 2.60 8.15 -19.64
CA THR A 69 3.43 9.30 -19.30
C THR A 69 4.38 9.00 -18.15
N TYR A 70 3.93 8.19 -17.20
CA TYR A 70 4.64 7.87 -15.96
C TYR A 70 4.87 6.35 -15.87
N GLY A 71 5.90 5.87 -16.57
CA GLY A 71 6.23 4.43 -16.66
C GLY A 71 6.41 3.74 -15.31
N ALA A 72 6.72 4.47 -14.25
CA ALA A 72 6.91 3.92 -12.90
C ALA A 72 5.69 3.17 -12.36
N ILE A 73 4.48 3.47 -12.82
CA ILE A 73 3.25 2.78 -12.40
C ILE A 73 2.81 1.66 -13.35
N ALA A 74 3.50 1.44 -14.48
CA ALA A 74 3.05 0.56 -15.55
C ALA A 74 2.83 -0.89 -15.09
N ASP A 75 3.75 -1.45 -14.31
CA ASP A 75 3.66 -2.84 -13.81
C ASP A 75 2.49 -3.00 -12.83
N ALA A 76 2.27 -2.01 -11.97
CA ALA A 76 1.15 -2.00 -11.04
C ALA A 76 -0.20 -1.92 -11.78
N VAL A 77 -0.27 -1.11 -12.82
CA VAL A 77 -1.47 -0.97 -13.69
C VAL A 77 -1.74 -2.26 -14.45
N THR A 78 -0.70 -2.88 -15.03
CA THR A 78 -0.80 -4.19 -15.69
C THR A 78 -1.33 -5.26 -14.73
N SER A 79 -0.79 -5.31 -13.52
CA SER A 79 -1.22 -6.24 -12.49
C SER A 79 -2.68 -6.00 -12.05
N PHE A 80 -3.10 -4.73 -12.00
CA PHE A 80 -4.47 -4.36 -11.70
C PHE A 80 -5.42 -4.81 -12.80
N GLY A 81 -5.09 -4.57 -14.08
CA GLY A 81 -5.87 -5.03 -15.22
C GLY A 81 -6.03 -6.56 -15.26
N ALA A 82 -4.94 -7.30 -15.04
CA ALA A 82 -4.98 -8.75 -14.97
C ALA A 82 -5.91 -9.26 -13.84
N ARG A 83 -5.94 -8.58 -12.70
CA ARG A 83 -6.83 -8.91 -11.60
C ARG A 83 -8.30 -8.68 -11.95
N LEU A 84 -8.64 -7.54 -12.57
CA LEU A 84 -10.01 -7.29 -13.02
C LEU A 84 -10.47 -8.29 -14.08
N ALA A 85 -9.58 -8.71 -14.99
CA ALA A 85 -9.87 -9.76 -15.94
C ALA A 85 -10.17 -11.09 -15.25
N ALA A 86 -9.35 -11.51 -14.29
CA ALA A 86 -9.57 -12.73 -13.53
C ALA A 86 -10.88 -12.70 -12.70
N MET A 87 -11.25 -11.53 -12.16
CA MET A 87 -12.53 -11.34 -11.47
C MET A 87 -13.70 -11.50 -12.43
N LYS A 88 -13.60 -10.94 -13.63
CA LYS A 88 -14.61 -11.08 -14.68
C LYS A 88 -14.82 -12.54 -15.10
N ASP A 89 -13.74 -13.32 -15.21
CA ASP A 89 -13.79 -14.76 -15.51
C ASP A 89 -14.51 -15.55 -14.41
N GLN A 90 -14.56 -15.02 -13.19
CA GLN A 90 -15.35 -15.57 -12.07
C GLN A 90 -16.76 -14.97 -11.96
N GLY A 91 -17.21 -14.21 -12.96
CA GLY A 91 -18.54 -13.60 -12.98
C GLY A 91 -18.68 -12.33 -12.12
N ILE A 92 -17.58 -11.77 -11.63
CA ILE A 92 -17.58 -10.54 -10.83
C ILE A 92 -17.50 -9.34 -11.78
N ASP A 93 -18.50 -8.45 -11.71
CA ASP A 93 -18.51 -7.21 -12.47
C ASP A 93 -17.59 -6.17 -11.81
N ALA A 94 -16.50 -5.83 -12.49
CA ALA A 94 -15.52 -4.86 -12.00
C ALA A 94 -16.10 -3.43 -11.85
N ASP A 95 -17.15 -3.08 -12.59
CA ASP A 95 -17.80 -1.77 -12.49
C ASP A 95 -18.67 -1.64 -11.23
N GLN A 96 -19.00 -2.74 -10.57
CA GLN A 96 -19.64 -2.76 -9.24
C GLN A 96 -18.63 -2.60 -8.10
N LEU A 97 -17.33 -2.68 -8.39
CA LEU A 97 -16.28 -2.54 -7.40
C LEU A 97 -15.76 -1.11 -7.38
N THR A 98 -15.67 -0.53 -6.19
CA THR A 98 -15.03 0.77 -6.01
C THR A 98 -13.53 0.57 -5.85
N PHE A 99 -12.75 1.27 -6.66
CA PHE A 99 -11.31 1.39 -6.53
C PHE A 99 -10.95 2.75 -5.91
N ALA A 100 -10.00 2.76 -4.99
CA ALA A 100 -9.40 3.97 -4.45
C ALA A 100 -7.91 3.73 -4.20
N VAL A 101 -7.04 4.61 -4.73
CA VAL A 101 -5.59 4.49 -4.52
C VAL A 101 -5.21 4.63 -3.05
N SER A 102 -5.93 5.47 -2.31
CA SER A 102 -5.70 5.71 -0.88
C SER A 102 -6.21 4.58 0.03
N HIS A 103 -6.95 3.59 -0.51
CA HIS A 103 -7.53 2.53 0.29
C HIS A 103 -6.46 1.61 0.93
N GLY A 104 -6.66 1.24 2.18
CA GLY A 104 -5.91 0.17 2.86
C GLY A 104 -4.60 0.59 3.52
N ARG A 105 -4.27 1.89 3.57
CA ARG A 105 -3.02 2.36 4.20
C ARG A 105 -3.12 2.67 5.70
N SER A 106 -4.26 2.44 6.33
CA SER A 106 -4.51 2.98 7.68
C SER A 106 -4.26 2.03 8.85
N SER A 107 -4.13 0.73 8.66
CA SER A 107 -4.10 -0.18 9.82
C SER A 107 -3.21 -1.42 9.74
N MET A 108 -2.71 -1.79 8.57
CA MET A 108 -1.94 -3.03 8.42
C MET A 108 -0.76 -2.79 7.45
N GLU A 109 0.40 -2.47 7.99
CA GLU A 109 1.61 -2.14 7.21
C GLU A 109 2.28 -3.34 6.52
N TYR A 110 1.82 -4.56 6.74
CA TYR A 110 2.43 -5.74 6.14
C TYR A 110 1.94 -6.06 4.72
N TYR A 111 0.86 -5.42 4.25
CA TYR A 111 0.43 -5.57 2.87
C TYR A 111 1.37 -4.83 1.91
N ASP A 112 1.89 -5.53 0.92
CA ASP A 112 2.80 -5.01 -0.11
C ASP A 112 2.21 -5.08 -1.53
N GLY A 113 0.97 -5.50 -1.65
CA GLY A 113 0.24 -5.59 -2.89
C GLY A 113 -1.14 -4.94 -2.83
N PHE A 114 -2.12 -5.54 -3.49
CA PHE A 114 -3.50 -5.08 -3.39
C PHE A 114 -4.08 -5.34 -2.00
N VAL A 115 -5.01 -4.47 -1.63
CA VAL A 115 -5.86 -4.64 -0.45
C VAL A 115 -7.33 -4.50 -0.84
N PHE A 116 -8.22 -5.09 -0.06
CA PHE A 116 -9.65 -4.98 -0.26
C PHE A 116 -10.40 -4.93 1.07
N SER A 117 -11.59 -4.35 1.05
CA SER A 117 -12.54 -4.47 2.15
C SER A 117 -13.98 -4.53 1.62
N PHE A 118 -14.83 -5.18 2.39
CA PHE A 118 -16.28 -5.13 2.25
C PHE A 118 -16.81 -4.38 3.47
N ASN A 119 -17.42 -3.24 3.23
CA ASN A 119 -17.84 -2.33 4.29
C ASN A 119 -19.35 -2.27 4.37
N HIS A 120 -19.88 -1.90 5.55
CA HIS A 120 -21.25 -1.44 5.69
C HIS A 120 -21.47 -0.14 4.92
N ALA A 121 -22.73 0.19 4.64
CA ALA A 121 -23.08 1.53 4.15
C ALA A 121 -22.76 2.63 5.17
N ASP A 122 -22.84 2.32 6.46
CA ASP A 122 -22.42 3.20 7.55
C ASP A 122 -20.88 3.15 7.68
N PRO A 123 -20.16 4.27 7.42
CA PRO A 123 -18.70 4.33 7.50
C PRO A 123 -18.15 4.23 8.94
N HIS A 124 -18.99 4.34 9.97
CA HIS A 124 -18.57 4.20 11.36
C HIS A 124 -18.55 2.73 11.83
N LYS A 125 -19.15 1.84 11.08
CA LYS A 125 -19.10 0.40 11.36
C LYS A 125 -17.79 -0.23 10.84
N PRO A 126 -17.25 -1.25 11.52
CA PRO A 126 -16.10 -2.01 11.03
C PRO A 126 -16.38 -2.66 9.69
N ALA A 127 -15.34 -2.92 8.90
CA ALA A 127 -15.48 -3.69 7.68
C ALA A 127 -15.98 -5.11 7.97
N VAL A 128 -16.93 -5.62 7.18
CA VAL A 128 -17.43 -6.99 7.27
C VAL A 128 -16.34 -8.00 6.93
N ALA A 129 -15.53 -7.69 5.92
CA ALA A 129 -14.35 -8.47 5.55
C ALA A 129 -13.26 -7.54 5.03
N SER A 130 -12.00 -7.95 5.19
CA SER A 130 -10.86 -7.23 4.66
C SER A 130 -9.69 -8.18 4.42
N GLY A 131 -8.80 -7.81 3.50
CA GLY A 131 -7.63 -8.64 3.19
C GLY A 131 -6.73 -7.99 2.17
N GLY A 132 -5.68 -8.73 1.78
CA GLY A 132 -4.72 -8.25 0.81
C GLY A 132 -3.59 -9.24 0.53
N ARG A 133 -2.60 -8.78 -0.20
CA ARG A 133 -1.38 -9.50 -0.56
C ARG A 133 -0.22 -9.07 0.32
N TYR A 134 0.61 -10.03 0.76
CA TYR A 134 1.69 -9.79 1.73
C TYR A 134 2.93 -10.68 1.48
N ASP A 135 3.45 -10.66 0.26
CA ASP A 135 4.62 -11.47 -0.13
C ASP A 135 5.90 -11.08 0.66
N ALA A 136 6.05 -9.80 1.02
CA ALA A 136 7.20 -9.33 1.79
C ALA A 136 7.24 -9.94 3.20
N LEU A 137 6.08 -10.12 3.83
CA LEU A 137 5.99 -10.76 5.14
C LEU A 137 6.51 -12.21 5.07
N THR A 138 6.14 -12.96 4.03
CA THR A 138 6.62 -14.35 3.87
C THR A 138 8.13 -14.41 3.68
N ARG A 139 8.74 -13.42 3.02
CA ARG A 139 10.19 -13.32 2.86
C ARG A 139 10.90 -13.11 4.21
N VAL A 140 10.36 -12.24 5.06
CA VAL A 140 10.92 -11.98 6.40
C VAL A 140 10.83 -13.23 7.28
N LEU A 141 9.66 -13.88 7.32
CA LEU A 141 9.43 -15.08 8.13
C LEU A 141 10.12 -16.33 7.55
N GLY A 142 10.28 -16.38 6.23
CA GLY A 142 10.88 -17.50 5.51
C GLY A 142 12.40 -17.40 5.32
N GLN A 143 13.11 -16.61 6.15
CA GLN A 143 14.57 -16.45 6.08
C GLN A 143 15.09 -16.08 4.67
N GLY A 144 14.35 -15.22 3.98
CA GLY A 144 14.68 -14.75 2.64
C GLY A 144 13.95 -15.50 1.50
N LEU A 145 13.28 -16.60 1.77
CA LEU A 145 12.42 -17.28 0.82
C LEU A 145 11.09 -16.54 0.71
N SER A 146 10.82 -15.98 -0.47
CA SER A 146 9.55 -15.30 -0.74
C SER A 146 8.53 -16.29 -1.31
N MET A 147 7.36 -16.37 -0.68
CA MET A 147 6.19 -17.10 -1.19
C MET A 147 5.07 -16.10 -1.48
N ARG A 148 4.32 -16.34 -2.56
CA ARG A 148 3.13 -15.54 -2.84
C ARG A 148 2.08 -15.82 -1.79
N ALA A 149 1.61 -14.77 -1.11
CA ALA A 149 0.64 -14.89 -0.04
C ALA A 149 -0.48 -13.87 -0.17
N VAL A 150 -1.69 -14.35 -0.08
CA VAL A 150 -2.92 -13.55 0.01
C VAL A 150 -3.77 -14.10 1.13
N GLY A 151 -4.48 -13.25 1.82
CA GLY A 151 -5.36 -13.66 2.89
C GLY A 151 -6.36 -12.58 3.23
N GLY A 152 -7.33 -12.96 4.03
CA GLY A 152 -8.35 -12.04 4.50
C GLY A 152 -9.00 -12.55 5.78
N VAL A 153 -9.70 -11.65 6.43
CA VAL A 153 -10.51 -11.90 7.62
C VAL A 153 -11.96 -11.57 7.31
N ILE A 154 -12.85 -12.44 7.74
CA ILE A 154 -14.29 -12.18 7.78
C ILE A 154 -14.67 -11.98 9.24
N ARG A 155 -15.51 -10.98 9.53
CA ARG A 155 -16.03 -10.70 10.87
C ARG A 155 -17.47 -11.20 10.98
N PRO A 156 -17.72 -12.37 11.60
CA PRO A 156 -19.03 -12.99 11.60
C PRO A 156 -20.11 -12.13 12.26
N ALA A 157 -19.76 -11.35 13.29
CA ALA A 157 -20.70 -10.45 13.95
C ALA A 157 -21.21 -9.37 12.99
N GLU A 158 -20.29 -8.70 12.26
CA GLU A 158 -20.62 -7.68 11.28
C GLU A 158 -21.44 -8.26 10.12
N MET A 159 -21.09 -9.46 9.66
CA MET A 159 -21.84 -10.14 8.62
C MET A 159 -23.28 -10.47 9.08
N ALA A 160 -23.46 -10.92 10.32
CA ALA A 160 -24.78 -11.22 10.86
C ALA A 160 -25.65 -9.96 11.02
N GLU A 161 -25.06 -8.82 11.35
CA GLU A 161 -25.77 -7.53 11.37
C GLU A 161 -26.21 -7.11 9.97
N LEU A 162 -25.30 -7.16 8.99
CA LEU A 162 -25.60 -6.81 7.59
C LEU A 162 -26.77 -7.64 7.03
N LEU A 163 -26.79 -8.94 7.32
CA LEU A 163 -27.88 -9.83 6.88
C LEU A 163 -29.24 -9.50 7.52
N LYS A 164 -29.25 -8.95 8.75
CA LYS A 164 -30.50 -8.49 9.41
C LYS A 164 -31.01 -7.19 8.81
N GLU A 165 -30.11 -6.29 8.39
CA GLU A 165 -30.46 -5.01 7.78
C GLU A 165 -31.01 -5.19 6.34
N GLY A 166 -30.63 -6.28 5.65
CA GLY A 166 -31.05 -6.61 4.28
C GLY A 166 -32.28 -7.52 4.16
N ALA A 167 -32.81 -7.96 5.27
CA ALA A 167 -34.02 -8.80 5.34
C ALA A 167 -35.26 -7.97 5.70
#